data_d09f13b985b21ef52475ac180e052dfb
#
_entry.id   d09f13b985b21ef52475ac180e052dfb
#
_cell.length_a   1.000
_cell.length_b   1.000
_cell.length_c   1.000
_cell.angle_alpha   90.00
_cell.angle_beta   90.00
_cell.angle_gamma   90.00
#
_symmetry.space_group_name_H-M   'P 1'
#
loop_
_entity.id
_entity.type
_entity.pdbx_description
1 polymer ?
#
loop_
_entity_poly.entity_id
_entity_poly.type
_entity_poly.pdbx_seq_one_letter_code
_entity_poly.pdbx_strand_id
1 'polypeptide(L)'
;MKSWDVIVIGSGAAGFAAAVTACCKGLSVLMLEKAGQFGGTSAISGGAVWLHDTDQARAEGKSGSAEAMKTYLRTIIGEGQYREDLAEAFVSAGREALAFLEREGAVKYSLRPLSPDYYPDEPGAVDVGRALEVVEYDGRELGDAFRDLRSPPPGMLLFGGMMVNRVDIQHFLDMRRSLRSLAHCTRLLLRYARDRVKYPRGTRLAMGNALIARMATTALRKGMNLRLNVNVLALCEAQGAVHGVEIEYQGQRETLHARRGVVLAAGGFAAGALAARYRPHTREHFTMSPPANDGAALHLAAAINAREGADRASNFFWAPVSVLTRADGSEERFPHLVTDRAKPGVIAVNQRAVRFVNESSSYHHFASAMQDAAENAPCFLLCDAQAMKRYGLGLARPAPVNNDALVAAGYLHKADTLAALAQQLGLDAQTLSETVARYNRDAAQGVDREFAKGGNSYNRAMGDPGHQPDACNAPLLSAPFYAIKLYTGDLGTSRGLVTTADAQVVNTEGHLIPGLYAVGNDMDSLMAGTYPGPGITLGPGLTFGYLAACHLAQHSTH
;
A
#
# COMPACT_ATOMS: atom_id res chain seq x y z
N MET A 1 -12.07 0.52 -37.80
CA MET A 1 -11.37 0.05 -36.59
C MET A 1 -11.50 1.11 -35.50
N LYS A 2 -11.74 0.73 -34.26
CA LYS A 2 -11.78 1.66 -33.12
C LYS A 2 -10.35 2.05 -32.76
N SER A 3 -10.04 3.35 -32.71
CA SER A 3 -8.69 3.87 -32.53
C SER A 3 -8.65 4.97 -31.48
N TRP A 4 -7.64 4.93 -30.61
CA TRP A 4 -7.32 5.94 -29.61
C TRP A 4 -5.87 6.39 -29.77
N ASP A 5 -5.51 7.50 -29.15
CA ASP A 5 -4.09 7.89 -29.09
C ASP A 5 -3.34 6.98 -28.11
N VAL A 6 -3.93 6.73 -26.94
CA VAL A 6 -3.32 5.94 -25.87
C VAL A 6 -4.31 4.91 -25.34
N ILE A 7 -3.84 3.67 -25.16
CA ILE A 7 -4.56 2.62 -24.42
C ILE A 7 -3.82 2.38 -23.10
N VAL A 8 -4.53 2.48 -21.97
CA VAL A 8 -4.00 2.21 -20.63
C VAL A 8 -4.60 0.91 -20.11
N ILE A 9 -3.77 -0.05 -19.73
CA ILE A 9 -4.19 -1.35 -19.18
C ILE A 9 -4.03 -1.31 -17.66
N GLY A 10 -5.14 -1.29 -16.94
CA GLY A 10 -5.21 -1.19 -15.48
C GLY A 10 -5.61 0.18 -14.98
N SER A 11 -6.47 0.20 -13.97
CA SER A 11 -7.12 1.39 -13.40
C SER A 11 -6.61 1.76 -12.00
N GLY A 12 -5.36 1.39 -11.66
CA GLY A 12 -4.67 1.86 -10.47
C GLY A 12 -4.23 3.32 -10.58
N ALA A 13 -3.65 3.88 -9.50
CA ALA A 13 -3.22 5.29 -9.47
C ALA A 13 -2.23 5.64 -10.58
N ALA A 14 -1.29 4.76 -10.91
CA ALA A 14 -0.32 4.97 -11.99
C ALA A 14 -1.01 5.03 -13.36
N GLY A 15 -1.95 4.12 -13.64
CA GLY A 15 -2.75 4.13 -14.85
C GLY A 15 -3.61 5.40 -14.98
N PHE A 16 -4.25 5.81 -13.88
CA PHE A 16 -4.99 7.08 -13.87
C PHE A 16 -4.09 8.30 -14.02
N ALA A 17 -2.87 8.30 -13.47
CA ALA A 17 -1.93 9.41 -13.67
C ALA A 17 -1.56 9.55 -15.15
N ALA A 18 -1.27 8.44 -15.82
CA ALA A 18 -1.03 8.43 -17.26
C ALA A 18 -2.27 8.89 -18.06
N ALA A 19 -3.45 8.35 -17.74
CA ALA A 19 -4.69 8.68 -18.44
C ALA A 19 -5.10 10.15 -18.29
N VAL A 20 -5.09 10.69 -17.05
CA VAL A 20 -5.41 12.09 -16.78
C VAL A 20 -4.44 13.01 -17.52
N THR A 21 -3.14 12.73 -17.42
CA THR A 21 -2.11 13.54 -18.06
C THR A 21 -2.27 13.54 -19.59
N ALA A 22 -2.49 12.37 -20.19
CA ALA A 22 -2.72 12.23 -21.62
C ALA A 22 -3.97 12.99 -22.08
N CYS A 23 -5.10 12.85 -21.36
CA CYS A 23 -6.33 13.61 -21.66
C CYS A 23 -6.10 15.11 -21.55
N CYS A 24 -5.39 15.60 -20.53
CA CYS A 24 -5.08 17.01 -20.37
C CYS A 24 -4.17 17.56 -21.48
N LYS A 25 -3.39 16.69 -22.11
CA LYS A 25 -2.58 17.03 -23.31
C LYS A 25 -3.34 16.86 -24.63
N GLY A 26 -4.66 16.65 -24.59
CA GLY A 26 -5.53 16.57 -25.77
C GLY A 26 -5.55 15.20 -26.46
N LEU A 27 -5.01 14.16 -25.84
CA LEU A 27 -5.01 12.81 -26.40
C LEU A 27 -6.31 12.06 -26.06
N SER A 28 -6.81 11.29 -27.00
CA SER A 28 -7.91 10.34 -26.77
C SER A 28 -7.41 9.11 -26.03
N VAL A 29 -8.04 8.79 -24.89
CA VAL A 29 -7.58 7.71 -24.00
C VAL A 29 -8.68 6.67 -23.80
N LEU A 30 -8.29 5.38 -23.94
CA LEU A 30 -9.07 4.24 -23.52
C LEU A 30 -8.37 3.55 -22.34
N MET A 31 -9.08 3.42 -21.22
CA MET A 31 -8.62 2.63 -20.08
C MET A 31 -9.35 1.29 -20.05
N LEU A 32 -8.59 0.19 -19.93
CA LEU A 32 -9.08 -1.18 -19.84
C LEU A 32 -8.80 -1.73 -18.46
N GLU A 33 -9.86 -2.20 -17.78
CA GLU A 33 -9.78 -2.83 -16.47
C GLU A 33 -10.33 -4.26 -16.54
N LYS A 34 -9.55 -5.22 -16.03
CA LYS A 34 -9.92 -6.63 -16.02
C LYS A 34 -11.04 -6.94 -15.05
N ALA A 35 -11.05 -6.28 -13.91
CA ALA A 35 -12.07 -6.46 -12.88
C ALA A 35 -13.38 -5.72 -13.23
N GLY A 36 -14.47 -6.14 -12.58
CA GLY A 36 -15.74 -5.41 -12.61
C GLY A 36 -15.77 -4.13 -11.78
N GLN A 37 -14.66 -3.78 -11.12
CA GLN A 37 -14.48 -2.57 -10.34
C GLN A 37 -13.10 -1.96 -10.64
N PHE A 38 -13.07 -0.64 -10.82
CA PHE A 38 -11.82 0.09 -11.03
C PHE A 38 -11.14 0.50 -9.73
N GLY A 39 -9.85 0.78 -9.79
CA GLY A 39 -9.04 1.34 -8.73
C GLY A 39 -7.94 0.42 -8.20
N GLY A 40 -7.97 -0.86 -8.52
CA GLY A 40 -6.93 -1.83 -8.16
C GLY A 40 -6.56 -1.83 -6.67
N THR A 41 -5.30 -2.10 -6.35
CA THR A 41 -4.74 -2.01 -4.99
C THR A 41 -4.74 -0.57 -4.47
N SER A 42 -4.62 0.42 -5.36
CA SER A 42 -4.58 1.83 -4.98
C SER A 42 -5.84 2.28 -4.26
N ALA A 43 -7.03 1.81 -4.67
CA ALA A 43 -8.30 2.15 -4.03
C ALA A 43 -8.43 1.62 -2.58
N ILE A 44 -7.76 0.53 -2.26
CA ILE A 44 -7.79 -0.10 -0.93
C ILE A 44 -6.57 0.24 -0.06
N SER A 45 -5.67 1.08 -0.58
CA SER A 45 -4.45 1.53 0.11
C SER A 45 -4.70 2.70 1.07
N GLY A 46 -3.67 3.07 1.84
CA GLY A 46 -3.67 4.30 2.64
C GLY A 46 -3.69 5.59 1.83
N GLY A 47 -3.45 5.53 0.52
CA GLY A 47 -3.47 6.68 -0.39
C GLY A 47 -2.28 7.64 -0.26
N ALA A 48 -1.36 7.39 0.67
CA ALA A 48 -0.19 8.24 0.88
C ALA A 48 0.75 8.21 -0.33
N VAL A 49 1.42 9.33 -0.60
CA VAL A 49 2.54 9.43 -1.54
C VAL A 49 3.80 9.87 -0.81
N TRP A 50 4.94 9.40 -1.29
CA TRP A 50 6.24 9.77 -0.79
C TRP A 50 7.01 10.44 -1.93
N LEU A 51 7.21 11.75 -1.81
CA LEU A 51 7.78 12.60 -2.85
C LEU A 51 8.70 13.65 -2.22
N HIS A 52 9.70 14.07 -2.97
CA HIS A 52 10.63 15.11 -2.57
C HIS A 52 10.10 16.50 -2.93
N ASP A 53 10.39 17.47 -2.05
CA ASP A 53 10.30 18.91 -2.30
C ASP A 53 8.94 19.39 -2.86
N THR A 54 7.85 18.79 -2.41
CA THR A 54 6.49 19.14 -2.85
C THR A 54 6.09 20.56 -2.43
N ASP A 55 5.10 21.15 -3.09
CA ASP A 55 4.59 22.49 -2.77
C ASP A 55 4.06 22.57 -1.33
N GLN A 56 3.48 21.47 -0.82
CA GLN A 56 3.04 21.34 0.57
C GLN A 56 4.22 21.39 1.54
N ALA A 57 5.31 20.67 1.24
CA ALA A 57 6.51 20.68 2.08
C ALA A 57 7.20 22.06 2.06
N ARG A 58 7.24 22.71 0.90
CA ARG A 58 7.77 24.08 0.76
C ARG A 58 6.97 25.09 1.56
N ALA A 59 5.66 25.01 1.51
CA ALA A 59 4.76 25.91 2.24
C ALA A 59 4.98 25.86 3.76
N GLU A 60 5.42 24.71 4.28
CA GLU A 60 5.73 24.51 5.71
C GLU A 60 7.23 24.63 6.05
N GLY A 61 8.07 25.01 5.07
CA GLY A 61 9.53 25.10 5.27
C GLY A 61 10.20 23.74 5.53
N LYS A 62 9.62 22.65 5.02
CA LYS A 62 10.07 21.26 5.21
C LYS A 62 10.60 20.63 3.93
N SER A 63 10.91 21.43 2.91
CA SER A 63 11.59 20.95 1.72
C SER A 63 13.01 20.52 2.07
N GLY A 64 13.43 19.34 1.56
CA GLY A 64 14.81 18.87 1.67
C GLY A 64 15.59 19.15 0.39
N SER A 65 16.86 18.75 0.33
CA SER A 65 17.64 18.80 -0.91
C SER A 65 17.45 17.55 -1.75
N ALA A 66 17.47 17.68 -3.08
CA ALA A 66 17.45 16.55 -4.01
C ALA A 66 18.62 15.58 -3.75
N GLU A 67 19.79 16.12 -3.41
CA GLU A 67 20.96 15.31 -3.10
C GLU A 67 20.79 14.48 -1.84
N ALA A 68 20.18 15.03 -0.78
CA ALA A 68 19.86 14.26 0.42
C ALA A 68 18.87 13.13 0.11
N MET A 69 17.90 13.35 -0.77
CA MET A 69 16.98 12.32 -1.22
C MET A 69 17.69 11.20 -1.97
N LYS A 70 18.57 11.55 -2.92
CA LYS A 70 19.35 10.57 -3.70
C LYS A 70 20.32 9.81 -2.82
N THR A 71 20.98 10.48 -1.89
CA THR A 71 21.87 9.85 -0.89
C THR A 71 21.12 8.82 -0.08
N TYR A 72 19.95 9.17 0.45
CA TYR A 72 19.11 8.24 1.20
C TYR A 72 18.72 7.01 0.37
N LEU A 73 18.21 7.22 -0.85
CA LEU A 73 17.85 6.12 -1.75
C LEU A 73 19.05 5.24 -2.08
N ARG A 74 20.21 5.83 -2.41
CA ARG A 74 21.44 5.10 -2.73
C ARG A 74 21.92 4.25 -1.54
N THR A 75 21.87 4.82 -0.33
CA THR A 75 22.29 4.12 0.89
C THR A 75 21.42 2.88 1.16
N ILE A 76 20.08 3.01 1.11
CA ILE A 76 19.19 1.90 1.46
C ILE A 76 19.01 0.87 0.33
N ILE A 77 19.15 1.28 -0.92
CA ILE A 77 19.06 0.37 -2.09
C ILE A 77 20.38 -0.37 -2.29
N GLY A 78 21.50 0.27 -2.02
CA GLY A 78 22.84 -0.24 -2.28
C GLY A 78 23.28 0.00 -3.72
N GLU A 79 24.59 0.31 -3.90
CA GLU A 79 25.19 0.72 -5.18
C GLU A 79 24.89 -0.25 -6.34
N GLY A 80 24.90 -1.56 -6.08
CA GLY A 80 24.71 -2.57 -7.13
C GLY A 80 23.30 -2.64 -7.72
N GLN A 81 22.30 -2.04 -7.07
CA GLN A 81 20.89 -2.07 -7.50
C GLN A 81 20.30 -0.68 -7.73
N TYR A 82 21.02 0.37 -7.34
CA TYR A 82 20.60 1.75 -7.51
C TYR A 82 20.60 2.16 -8.98
N ARG A 83 19.47 2.64 -9.47
CA ARG A 83 19.28 3.14 -10.84
C ARG A 83 19.28 4.66 -10.81
N GLU A 84 20.45 5.27 -11.12
CA GLU A 84 20.65 6.73 -11.13
C GLU A 84 19.64 7.42 -12.05
N ASP A 85 19.41 6.88 -13.25
CA ASP A 85 18.50 7.43 -14.25
C ASP A 85 17.04 7.51 -13.74
N LEU A 86 16.56 6.45 -13.08
CA LEU A 86 15.22 6.40 -12.52
C LEU A 86 15.09 7.28 -11.26
N ALA A 87 16.12 7.29 -10.42
CA ALA A 87 16.15 8.11 -9.22
C ALA A 87 16.15 9.61 -9.56
N GLU A 88 16.96 10.02 -10.55
CA GLU A 88 17.00 11.40 -11.04
C GLU A 88 15.63 11.80 -11.63
N ALA A 89 15.04 10.98 -12.48
CA ALA A 89 13.71 11.24 -13.05
C ALA A 89 12.63 11.37 -11.95
N PHE A 90 12.67 10.48 -10.95
CA PHE A 90 11.73 10.52 -9.84
C PHE A 90 11.88 11.77 -8.96
N VAL A 91 13.11 12.12 -8.62
CA VAL A 91 13.40 13.27 -7.74
C VAL A 91 13.10 14.59 -8.46
N SER A 92 13.47 14.71 -9.75
CA SER A 92 13.26 15.93 -10.53
C SER A 92 11.81 16.14 -10.95
N ALA A 93 11.12 15.09 -11.43
CA ALA A 93 9.77 15.22 -11.97
C ALA A 93 8.65 14.99 -10.94
N GLY A 94 8.93 14.40 -9.77
CA GLY A 94 7.89 14.02 -8.79
C GLY A 94 7.04 15.19 -8.30
N ARG A 95 7.69 16.32 -7.99
CA ARG A 95 6.98 17.55 -7.61
C ARG A 95 6.12 18.08 -8.74
N GLU A 96 6.65 18.16 -9.96
CA GLU A 96 5.94 18.67 -11.13
C GLU A 96 4.72 17.80 -11.44
N ALA A 97 4.90 16.47 -11.41
CA ALA A 97 3.81 15.52 -11.62
C ALA A 97 2.67 15.71 -10.61
N LEU A 98 3.01 15.86 -9.32
CA LEU A 98 2.01 16.11 -8.28
C LEU A 98 1.31 17.46 -8.50
N ALA A 99 2.07 18.53 -8.69
CA ALA A 99 1.53 19.88 -8.92
C ALA A 99 0.65 19.95 -10.17
N PHE A 100 1.04 19.26 -11.25
CA PHE A 100 0.22 19.13 -12.45
C PHE A 100 -1.12 18.44 -12.14
N LEU A 101 -1.09 17.26 -11.51
CA LEU A 101 -2.30 16.52 -11.18
C LEU A 101 -3.21 17.25 -10.19
N GLU A 102 -2.65 18.03 -9.25
CA GLU A 102 -3.43 18.89 -8.35
C GLU A 102 -4.09 20.06 -9.08
N ARG A 103 -3.37 20.72 -9.96
CA ARG A 103 -3.89 21.83 -10.79
C ARG A 103 -5.05 21.37 -11.67
N GLU A 104 -4.97 20.16 -12.22
CA GLU A 104 -6.03 19.55 -13.02
C GLU A 104 -7.18 19.00 -12.16
N GLY A 105 -7.08 19.05 -10.83
CA GLY A 105 -8.08 18.56 -9.89
C GLY A 105 -8.12 17.03 -9.75
N ALA A 106 -7.12 16.33 -10.27
CA ALA A 106 -7.07 14.87 -10.24
C ALA A 106 -6.62 14.29 -8.89
N VAL A 107 -5.85 15.05 -8.13
CA VAL A 107 -5.42 14.68 -6.78
C VAL A 107 -5.50 15.88 -5.85
N LYS A 108 -5.46 15.65 -4.55
CA LYS A 108 -5.26 16.69 -3.53
C LYS A 108 -4.62 16.08 -2.30
N TYR A 109 -3.50 16.65 -1.90
CA TYR A 109 -2.70 16.15 -0.81
C TYR A 109 -2.44 17.21 0.26
N SER A 110 -2.16 16.76 1.48
CA SER A 110 -1.64 17.57 2.58
C SER A 110 -0.38 16.93 3.15
N LEU A 111 0.54 17.74 3.65
CA LEU A 111 1.75 17.23 4.31
C LEU A 111 1.37 16.50 5.59
N ARG A 112 2.00 15.37 5.87
CA ARG A 112 1.90 14.72 7.18
C ARG A 112 2.75 15.47 8.20
N PRO A 113 2.19 15.85 9.34
CA PRO A 113 2.91 16.67 10.32
C PRO A 113 4.10 15.93 10.95
N LEU A 114 4.01 14.61 11.07
CA LEU A 114 5.10 13.74 11.53
C LEU A 114 5.00 12.41 10.78
N SER A 115 5.99 12.10 9.97
CA SER A 115 6.06 10.85 9.23
C SER A 115 7.52 10.59 8.83
N PRO A 116 8.34 10.10 9.78
CA PRO A 116 9.74 9.79 9.51
C PRO A 116 9.88 8.76 8.38
N ASP A 117 10.95 8.88 7.63
CA ASP A 117 11.38 7.83 6.71
C ASP A 117 11.60 6.52 7.48
N TYR A 118 11.48 5.38 6.80
CA TYR A 118 11.47 4.09 7.48
C TYR A 118 12.84 3.65 8.01
N TYR A 119 13.90 4.28 7.54
CA TYR A 119 15.28 4.14 8.01
C TYR A 119 15.78 5.52 8.47
N PRO A 120 15.28 6.03 9.61
CA PRO A 120 15.51 7.42 9.99
C PRO A 120 16.94 7.72 10.42
N ASP A 121 17.72 6.69 10.73
CA ASP A 121 19.11 6.80 11.15
C ASP A 121 20.09 6.84 9.96
N GLU A 122 19.57 6.62 8.72
CA GLU A 122 20.40 6.58 7.51
C GLU A 122 20.64 7.99 6.94
N PRO A 123 21.81 8.21 6.28
CA PRO A 123 22.14 9.49 5.67
C PRO A 123 21.05 9.97 4.69
N GLY A 124 20.65 11.22 4.83
CA GLY A 124 19.63 11.83 4.00
C GLY A 124 18.20 11.53 4.37
N ALA A 125 17.94 10.75 5.43
CA ALA A 125 16.60 10.54 5.98
C ALA A 125 16.02 11.84 6.56
N VAL A 126 14.69 11.93 6.61
CA VAL A 126 13.97 13.07 7.21
C VAL A 126 12.78 12.57 8.05
N ASP A 127 12.43 13.34 9.08
CA ASP A 127 11.27 13.06 9.91
C ASP A 127 9.96 13.64 9.33
N VAL A 128 10.08 14.66 8.47
CA VAL A 128 8.95 15.37 7.84
C VAL A 128 9.38 15.88 6.47
N GLY A 129 8.44 15.99 5.53
CA GLY A 129 8.66 16.67 4.25
C GLY A 129 8.42 15.78 3.02
N ARG A 130 8.48 14.45 3.16
CA ARG A 130 8.33 13.54 2.00
C ARG A 130 6.98 12.83 1.94
N ALA A 131 6.36 12.56 3.09
CA ALA A 131 5.11 11.84 3.14
C ALA A 131 3.91 12.78 3.13
N LEU A 132 3.00 12.59 2.18
CA LEU A 132 1.74 13.31 2.09
C LEU A 132 0.57 12.34 2.23
N GLU A 133 -0.53 12.83 2.76
CA GLU A 133 -1.79 12.10 2.84
C GLU A 133 -2.85 12.74 1.95
N VAL A 134 -3.68 11.89 1.34
CA VAL A 134 -4.73 12.34 0.43
C VAL A 134 -5.85 13.02 1.22
N VAL A 135 -6.30 14.16 0.71
CA VAL A 135 -7.45 14.88 1.25
C VAL A 135 -8.74 14.17 0.84
N GLU A 136 -9.67 14.06 1.77
CA GLU A 136 -10.98 13.45 1.56
C GLU A 136 -11.69 13.95 0.30
N TYR A 137 -12.55 13.09 -0.22
CA TYR A 137 -13.32 13.38 -1.43
C TYR A 137 -14.78 13.00 -1.29
N ASP A 138 -15.65 13.73 -1.96
CA ASP A 138 -17.07 13.40 -2.02
C ASP A 138 -17.32 12.47 -3.21
N GLY A 139 -17.56 11.18 -2.92
CA GLY A 139 -17.80 10.18 -3.94
C GLY A 139 -19.02 10.42 -4.83
N ARG A 140 -19.93 11.33 -4.43
CA ARG A 140 -21.08 11.73 -5.27
C ARG A 140 -20.68 12.39 -6.58
N GLU A 141 -19.48 12.97 -6.62
CA GLU A 141 -18.91 13.58 -7.83
C GLU A 141 -18.64 12.57 -8.96
N LEU A 142 -18.51 11.28 -8.63
CA LEU A 142 -18.39 10.20 -9.61
C LEU A 142 -19.70 9.88 -10.34
N GLY A 143 -20.85 10.33 -9.81
CA GLY A 143 -22.14 9.94 -10.36
C GLY A 143 -22.35 8.42 -10.34
N ASP A 144 -22.79 7.87 -11.47
CA ASP A 144 -23.06 6.43 -11.60
C ASP A 144 -21.81 5.56 -11.46
N ALA A 145 -20.64 6.06 -11.84
CA ALA A 145 -19.36 5.35 -11.71
C ALA A 145 -18.95 5.07 -10.25
N PHE A 146 -19.60 5.70 -9.26
CA PHE A 146 -19.37 5.41 -7.84
C PHE A 146 -19.60 3.93 -7.48
N ARG A 147 -20.53 3.25 -8.16
CA ARG A 147 -20.83 1.84 -7.93
C ARG A 147 -19.69 0.92 -8.35
N ASP A 148 -18.93 1.35 -9.36
CA ASP A 148 -17.84 0.60 -9.95
C ASP A 148 -16.48 0.88 -9.29
N LEU A 149 -16.44 1.84 -8.35
CA LEU A 149 -15.25 2.09 -7.55
C LEU A 149 -15.04 0.97 -6.53
N ARG A 150 -13.86 0.33 -6.56
CA ARG A 150 -13.50 -0.74 -5.62
C ARG A 150 -13.67 -0.29 -4.17
N SER A 151 -14.45 -1.07 -3.42
CA SER A 151 -14.67 -0.81 -1.99
C SER A 151 -13.45 -1.21 -1.16
N PRO A 152 -13.14 -0.48 -0.07
CA PRO A 152 -12.17 -0.94 0.91
C PRO A 152 -12.57 -2.26 1.57
N PRO A 153 -11.60 -3.05 2.09
CA PRO A 153 -11.91 -4.24 2.87
C PRO A 153 -12.84 -3.93 4.06
N PRO A 154 -13.73 -4.86 4.45
CA PRO A 154 -14.69 -4.64 5.54
C PRO A 154 -14.06 -4.18 6.85
N GLY A 155 -12.88 -4.70 7.23
CA GLY A 155 -12.13 -4.31 8.43
C GLY A 155 -11.70 -2.85 8.48
N MET A 156 -11.65 -2.18 7.33
CA MET A 156 -11.33 -0.74 7.20
C MET A 156 -12.58 0.16 7.26
N LEU A 157 -13.78 -0.42 7.34
CA LEU A 157 -15.04 0.30 7.33
C LEU A 157 -15.73 0.22 8.70
N LEU A 158 -16.33 1.33 9.14
CA LEU A 158 -17.25 1.33 10.27
C LEU A 158 -18.68 1.13 9.77
N PHE A 159 -19.50 0.44 10.59
CA PHE A 159 -20.94 0.20 10.31
C PHE A 159 -21.22 -0.38 8.91
N GLY A 160 -20.27 -1.19 8.39
CA GLY A 160 -20.43 -1.88 7.11
C GLY A 160 -20.32 -1.00 5.86
N GLY A 161 -19.84 0.26 5.97
CA GLY A 161 -19.70 1.09 4.77
C GLY A 161 -19.22 2.52 4.98
N MET A 162 -18.94 2.92 6.22
CA MET A 162 -18.45 4.27 6.52
C MET A 162 -16.93 4.29 6.61
N MET A 163 -16.28 5.08 5.76
CA MET A 163 -14.85 5.35 5.89
C MET A 163 -14.56 6.37 6.98
N VAL A 164 -13.48 6.15 7.70
CA VAL A 164 -12.96 7.06 8.73
C VAL A 164 -11.46 7.27 8.54
N ASN A 165 -10.99 8.46 8.91
CA ASN A 165 -9.57 8.78 8.99
C ASN A 165 -9.07 8.75 10.44
N ARG A 166 -7.77 9.06 10.66
CA ARG A 166 -7.17 9.08 12.01
C ARG A 166 -7.88 10.07 12.95
N VAL A 167 -8.27 11.23 12.45
CA VAL A 167 -8.94 12.28 13.24
C VAL A 167 -10.33 11.81 13.68
N ASP A 168 -11.06 11.17 12.77
CA ASP A 168 -12.37 10.60 13.07
C ASP A 168 -12.29 9.53 14.15
N ILE A 169 -11.31 8.61 14.03
CA ILE A 169 -11.10 7.56 15.05
C ILE A 169 -10.89 8.18 16.42
N GLN A 170 -10.08 9.23 16.53
CA GLN A 170 -9.87 9.92 17.80
C GLN A 170 -11.17 10.53 18.32
N HIS A 171 -11.98 11.17 17.47
CA HIS A 171 -13.28 11.69 17.87
C HIS A 171 -14.25 10.59 18.31
N PHE A 172 -14.25 9.42 17.69
CA PHE A 172 -15.05 8.28 18.14
C PHE A 172 -14.62 7.77 19.51
N LEU A 173 -13.32 7.72 19.79
CA LEU A 173 -12.79 7.33 21.12
C LEU A 173 -13.16 8.35 22.20
N ASP A 174 -13.14 9.65 21.87
CA ASP A 174 -13.41 10.75 22.80
C ASP A 174 -14.89 11.18 22.85
N MET A 175 -15.78 10.52 22.12
CA MET A 175 -17.18 10.92 21.96
C MET A 175 -17.94 11.09 23.28
N ARG A 176 -17.58 10.28 24.31
CA ARG A 176 -18.20 10.36 25.65
C ARG A 176 -17.56 11.39 26.57
N ARG A 177 -16.42 11.98 26.17
CA ARG A 177 -15.62 12.91 26.99
C ARG A 177 -15.61 14.33 26.48
N SER A 178 -16.03 14.55 25.22
CA SER A 178 -15.94 15.84 24.54
C SER A 178 -17.20 16.12 23.72
N LEU A 179 -17.90 17.24 24.01
CA LEU A 179 -19.05 17.68 23.21
C LEU A 179 -18.67 17.96 21.75
N ARG A 180 -17.44 18.45 21.50
CA ARG A 180 -16.92 18.64 20.15
C ARG A 180 -16.82 17.29 19.41
N SER A 181 -16.31 16.27 20.09
CA SER A 181 -16.19 14.92 19.50
C SER A 181 -17.57 14.30 19.27
N LEU A 182 -18.50 14.47 20.20
CA LEU A 182 -19.88 14.03 20.03
C LEU A 182 -20.55 14.69 18.81
N ALA A 183 -20.43 16.01 18.68
CA ALA A 183 -20.99 16.75 17.54
C ALA A 183 -20.36 16.28 16.19
N HIS A 184 -19.03 16.07 16.17
CA HIS A 184 -18.32 15.55 14.99
C HIS A 184 -18.84 14.17 14.60
N CYS A 185 -18.89 13.21 15.53
CA CYS A 185 -19.38 11.86 15.29
C CYS A 185 -20.84 11.85 14.84
N THR A 186 -21.71 12.64 15.49
CA THR A 186 -23.12 12.78 15.13
C THR A 186 -23.27 13.27 13.68
N ARG A 187 -22.50 14.29 13.29
CA ARG A 187 -22.51 14.81 11.90
C ARG A 187 -22.09 13.72 10.90
N LEU A 188 -21.05 12.95 11.20
CA LEU A 188 -20.59 11.86 10.34
C LEU A 188 -21.64 10.77 10.20
N LEU A 189 -22.27 10.35 11.31
CA LEU A 189 -23.31 9.32 11.33
C LEU A 189 -24.57 9.76 10.57
N LEU A 190 -25.01 11.02 10.75
CA LEU A 190 -26.15 11.56 10.01
C LEU A 190 -25.87 11.64 8.50
N ARG A 191 -24.65 12.07 8.12
CA ARG A 191 -24.23 12.05 6.72
C ARG A 191 -24.26 10.62 6.17
N TYR A 192 -23.68 9.66 6.90
CA TYR A 192 -23.66 8.26 6.50
C TYR A 192 -25.06 7.68 6.35
N ALA A 193 -25.95 7.90 7.33
CA ALA A 193 -27.34 7.45 7.24
C ALA A 193 -28.06 8.02 6.00
N ARG A 194 -27.87 9.32 5.71
CA ARG A 194 -28.41 9.95 4.50
C ARG A 194 -27.82 9.35 3.22
N ASP A 195 -26.53 9.07 3.18
CA ASP A 195 -25.87 8.45 2.03
C ASP A 195 -26.44 7.06 1.75
N ARG A 196 -26.71 6.26 2.80
CA ARG A 196 -27.25 4.89 2.69
C ARG A 196 -28.64 4.78 2.08
N VAL A 197 -29.38 5.89 2.01
CA VAL A 197 -30.68 5.92 1.32
C VAL A 197 -30.50 5.77 -0.19
N LYS A 198 -29.43 6.36 -0.75
CA LYS A 198 -29.22 6.42 -2.22
C LYS A 198 -28.04 5.59 -2.70
N TYR A 199 -27.03 5.37 -1.85
CA TYR A 199 -25.76 4.76 -2.24
C TYR A 199 -25.51 3.45 -1.48
N PRO A 200 -24.78 2.49 -2.08
CA PRO A 200 -24.50 1.19 -1.44
C PRO A 200 -23.60 1.33 -0.19
N ARG A 201 -22.88 2.45 -0.04
CA ARG A 201 -21.99 2.78 1.09
C ARG A 201 -21.87 4.28 1.29
N GLY A 202 -21.15 4.72 2.33
CA GLY A 202 -20.90 6.14 2.56
C GLY A 202 -20.16 6.79 1.40
N THR A 203 -20.54 8.01 1.07
CA THR A 203 -19.94 8.78 -0.05
C THR A 203 -18.78 9.66 0.38
N ARG A 204 -18.55 9.87 1.68
CA ARG A 204 -17.32 10.52 2.16
C ARG A 204 -16.18 9.52 2.04
N LEU A 205 -15.30 9.76 1.10
CA LEU A 205 -14.18 8.91 0.79
C LEU A 205 -12.90 9.46 1.42
N ALA A 206 -12.04 8.55 1.90
CA ALA A 206 -10.74 8.86 2.45
C ALA A 206 -9.69 7.91 1.86
N MET A 207 -8.41 8.17 2.15
CA MET A 207 -7.31 7.30 1.77
C MET A 207 -7.31 6.97 0.25
N GLY A 208 -6.92 5.77 -0.14
CA GLY A 208 -6.85 5.35 -1.56
C GLY A 208 -8.17 5.47 -2.32
N ASN A 209 -9.32 5.32 -1.63
CA ASN A 209 -10.62 5.54 -2.25
C ASN A 209 -10.85 7.00 -2.67
N ALA A 210 -10.42 7.97 -1.85
CA ALA A 210 -10.48 9.39 -2.19
C ALA A 210 -9.55 9.72 -3.36
N LEU A 211 -8.35 9.13 -3.38
CA LEU A 211 -7.39 9.29 -4.47
C LEU A 211 -8.00 8.84 -5.80
N ILE A 212 -8.41 7.59 -5.88
CA ILE A 212 -8.91 6.99 -7.12
C ILE A 212 -10.22 7.65 -7.57
N ALA A 213 -11.13 7.94 -6.65
CA ALA A 213 -12.37 8.62 -6.98
C ALA A 213 -12.13 9.99 -7.64
N ARG A 214 -11.22 10.77 -7.07
CA ARG A 214 -10.86 12.11 -7.60
C ARG A 214 -10.21 11.99 -8.98
N MET A 215 -9.25 11.06 -9.15
CA MET A 215 -8.59 10.82 -10.44
C MET A 215 -9.58 10.36 -11.51
N ALA A 216 -10.44 9.39 -11.17
CA ALA A 216 -11.47 8.89 -12.09
C ALA A 216 -12.45 9.98 -12.50
N THR A 217 -12.93 10.79 -11.54
CA THR A 217 -13.84 11.92 -11.85
C THR A 217 -13.19 12.88 -12.86
N THR A 218 -11.92 13.24 -12.65
CA THR A 218 -11.19 14.15 -13.55
C THR A 218 -10.99 13.51 -14.92
N ALA A 219 -10.54 12.26 -14.98
CA ALA A 219 -10.32 11.55 -16.25
C ALA A 219 -11.60 11.43 -17.08
N LEU A 220 -12.71 11.02 -16.45
CA LEU A 220 -14.02 10.89 -17.10
C LEU A 220 -14.54 12.23 -17.61
N ARG A 221 -14.43 13.31 -16.82
CA ARG A 221 -14.80 14.67 -17.24
C ARG A 221 -13.96 15.19 -18.41
N LYS A 222 -12.72 14.71 -18.54
CA LYS A 222 -11.81 15.02 -19.66
C LYS A 222 -12.02 14.11 -20.89
N GLY A 223 -13.01 13.22 -20.86
CA GLY A 223 -13.40 12.40 -22.00
C GLY A 223 -12.68 11.05 -22.10
N MET A 224 -11.99 10.60 -21.05
CA MET A 224 -11.44 9.25 -21.01
C MET A 224 -12.57 8.21 -21.13
N ASN A 225 -12.36 7.18 -21.96
CA ASN A 225 -13.22 6.01 -22.01
C ASN A 225 -12.71 4.96 -21.02
N LEU A 226 -13.59 4.44 -20.15
CA LEU A 226 -13.30 3.32 -19.23
C LEU A 226 -14.12 2.10 -19.64
N ARG A 227 -13.46 0.95 -19.78
CA ARG A 227 -14.12 -0.34 -19.96
C ARG A 227 -13.70 -1.28 -18.84
N LEU A 228 -14.67 -1.83 -18.14
CA LEU A 228 -14.51 -2.86 -17.10
C LEU A 228 -14.78 -4.24 -17.67
N ASN A 229 -14.32 -5.30 -16.97
CA ASN A 229 -14.47 -6.69 -17.38
C ASN A 229 -13.84 -6.97 -18.76
N VAL A 230 -12.69 -6.38 -19.03
CA VAL A 230 -11.94 -6.56 -20.27
C VAL A 230 -10.74 -7.46 -20.02
N ASN A 231 -10.64 -8.56 -20.74
CA ASN A 231 -9.45 -9.40 -20.77
C ASN A 231 -8.58 -9.01 -21.96
N VAL A 232 -7.36 -8.55 -21.71
CA VAL A 232 -6.37 -8.26 -22.74
C VAL A 232 -5.65 -9.57 -23.08
N LEU A 233 -5.69 -9.97 -24.35
CA LEU A 233 -5.19 -11.26 -24.83
C LEU A 233 -3.78 -11.17 -25.40
N ALA A 234 -3.46 -10.08 -26.11
CA ALA A 234 -2.16 -9.87 -26.75
C ALA A 234 -1.87 -8.37 -26.95
N LEU A 235 -0.59 -8.04 -27.01
CA LEU A 235 -0.11 -6.78 -27.58
C LEU A 235 0.00 -6.93 -29.10
N CYS A 236 -0.53 -5.96 -29.86
CA CYS A 236 -0.38 -5.91 -31.28
C CYS A 236 0.95 -5.25 -31.64
N GLU A 237 1.89 -6.04 -32.12
CA GLU A 237 3.23 -5.59 -32.54
C GLU A 237 3.38 -5.70 -34.05
N ALA A 238 3.99 -4.70 -34.67
CA ALA A 238 4.45 -4.74 -36.04
C ALA A 238 5.78 -3.99 -36.20
N GLN A 239 6.73 -4.57 -36.85
CA GLN A 239 8.08 -4.01 -37.10
C GLN A 239 8.80 -3.59 -35.78
N GLY A 240 8.59 -4.35 -34.69
CA GLY A 240 9.18 -4.09 -33.38
C GLY A 240 8.48 -3.01 -32.55
N ALA A 241 7.38 -2.43 -33.03
CA ALA A 241 6.61 -1.39 -32.33
C ALA A 241 5.22 -1.90 -31.94
N VAL A 242 4.76 -1.52 -30.73
CA VAL A 242 3.41 -1.81 -30.24
C VAL A 242 2.46 -0.71 -30.69
N HIS A 243 1.38 -1.11 -31.38
CA HIS A 243 0.38 -0.20 -31.95
C HIS A 243 -1.06 -0.53 -31.54
N GLY A 244 -1.24 -1.41 -30.56
CA GLY A 244 -2.57 -1.75 -30.05
C GLY A 244 -2.62 -3.00 -29.19
N VAL A 245 -3.82 -3.50 -28.98
CA VAL A 245 -4.09 -4.70 -28.17
C VAL A 245 -5.21 -5.52 -28.78
N GLU A 246 -5.14 -6.85 -28.61
CA GLU A 246 -6.29 -7.75 -28.76
C GLU A 246 -6.96 -7.93 -27.41
N ILE A 247 -8.28 -7.83 -27.40
CA ILE A 247 -9.07 -7.98 -26.18
C ILE A 247 -10.20 -8.99 -26.37
N GLU A 248 -10.65 -9.54 -25.25
CA GLU A 248 -11.94 -10.21 -25.14
C GLU A 248 -12.86 -9.33 -24.26
N TYR A 249 -13.97 -8.91 -24.83
CA TYR A 249 -14.96 -8.08 -24.17
C TYR A 249 -16.36 -8.55 -24.54
N GLN A 250 -17.19 -8.86 -23.50
CA GLN A 250 -18.56 -9.39 -23.67
C GLN A 250 -18.62 -10.64 -24.56
N GLY A 251 -17.61 -11.51 -24.45
CA GLY A 251 -17.51 -12.75 -25.24
C GLY A 251 -17.08 -12.57 -26.70
N GLN A 252 -16.70 -11.36 -27.09
CA GLN A 252 -16.23 -11.05 -28.43
C GLN A 252 -14.75 -10.62 -28.41
N ARG A 253 -13.99 -11.07 -29.41
CA ARG A 253 -12.62 -10.60 -29.65
C ARG A 253 -12.64 -9.33 -30.47
N GLU A 254 -11.90 -8.32 -30.01
CA GLU A 254 -11.73 -7.04 -30.70
C GLU A 254 -10.25 -6.69 -30.77
N THR A 255 -9.81 -6.10 -31.89
CA THR A 255 -8.50 -5.44 -31.99
C THR A 255 -8.70 -3.94 -31.84
N LEU A 256 -7.96 -3.34 -30.90
CA LEU A 256 -8.00 -1.92 -30.58
C LEU A 256 -6.66 -1.28 -30.93
N HIS A 257 -6.68 -0.18 -31.69
CA HIS A 257 -5.47 0.49 -32.15
C HIS A 257 -5.12 1.67 -31.23
N ALA A 258 -3.82 1.77 -30.88
CA ALA A 258 -3.22 2.88 -30.15
C ALA A 258 -2.26 3.62 -31.10
N ARG A 259 -2.60 4.87 -31.47
CA ARG A 259 -1.78 5.64 -32.43
C ARG A 259 -0.43 6.07 -31.85
N ARG A 260 -0.31 6.16 -30.54
CA ARG A 260 0.90 6.61 -29.85
C ARG A 260 1.50 5.57 -28.92
N GLY A 261 0.67 4.67 -28.37
CA GLY A 261 1.18 3.57 -27.56
C GLY A 261 0.22 3.02 -26.53
N VAL A 262 0.72 1.98 -25.86
CA VAL A 262 0.04 1.22 -24.80
C VAL A 262 0.82 1.40 -23.49
N VAL A 263 0.11 1.71 -22.41
CA VAL A 263 0.66 1.83 -21.05
C VAL A 263 0.20 0.65 -20.21
N LEU A 264 1.14 -0.17 -19.75
CA LEU A 264 0.91 -1.26 -18.81
C LEU A 264 0.88 -0.70 -17.37
N ALA A 265 -0.24 -0.86 -16.67
CA ALA A 265 -0.48 -0.37 -15.31
C ALA A 265 -1.37 -1.34 -14.51
N ALA A 266 -1.29 -2.65 -14.79
CA ALA A 266 -2.15 -3.70 -14.25
C ALA A 266 -1.81 -4.10 -12.80
N GLY A 267 -0.73 -3.57 -12.21
CA GLY A 267 -0.42 -3.66 -10.78
C GLY A 267 0.44 -4.85 -10.39
N GLY A 268 1.18 -5.46 -11.31
CA GLY A 268 2.13 -6.52 -11.06
C GLY A 268 1.50 -7.91 -10.94
N PHE A 269 2.18 -8.84 -10.26
CA PHE A 269 1.85 -10.27 -10.30
C PHE A 269 1.60 -10.91 -8.91
N ALA A 270 1.37 -10.11 -7.88
CA ALA A 270 1.32 -10.61 -6.50
C ALA A 270 0.21 -11.65 -6.22
N ALA A 271 -0.91 -11.60 -6.96
CA ALA A 271 -2.02 -12.54 -6.82
C ALA A 271 -1.99 -13.70 -7.86
N GLY A 272 -1.05 -13.71 -8.79
CA GLY A 272 -0.95 -14.70 -9.85
C GLY A 272 -0.02 -15.88 -9.55
N ALA A 273 -0.04 -16.86 -10.44
CA ALA A 273 0.85 -18.03 -10.35
C ALA A 273 2.34 -17.66 -10.43
N LEU A 274 2.67 -16.59 -11.14
CA LEU A 274 4.04 -16.06 -11.25
C LEU A 274 4.63 -15.68 -9.89
N ALA A 275 3.79 -15.25 -8.93
CA ALA A 275 4.24 -14.91 -7.58
C ALA A 275 4.94 -16.06 -6.87
N ALA A 276 4.50 -17.31 -7.07
CA ALA A 276 5.10 -18.48 -6.43
C ALA A 276 6.58 -18.68 -6.84
N ARG A 277 6.97 -18.24 -8.04
CA ARG A 277 8.35 -18.33 -8.53
C ARG A 277 9.31 -17.42 -7.78
N TYR A 278 8.82 -16.28 -7.31
CA TYR A 278 9.64 -15.19 -6.75
C TYR A 278 9.46 -15.00 -5.25
N ARG A 279 8.59 -15.80 -4.62
CA ARG A 279 8.44 -15.81 -3.16
C ARG A 279 9.57 -16.61 -2.54
N PRO A 280 10.23 -16.12 -1.50
CA PRO A 280 11.13 -16.94 -0.70
C PRO A 280 10.34 -18.06 0.01
N HIS A 281 11.01 -18.97 0.59
CA HIS A 281 10.60 -20.29 1.10
C HIS A 281 9.44 -20.36 2.11
N THR A 282 8.55 -19.39 2.16
CA THR A 282 7.42 -19.35 3.09
C THR A 282 6.30 -20.28 2.63
N ARG A 283 5.82 -21.12 3.55
CA ARG A 283 4.76 -22.09 3.28
C ARG A 283 3.38 -21.45 3.10
N GLU A 284 3.10 -20.35 3.84
CA GLU A 284 1.83 -19.63 3.78
C GLU A 284 2.11 -18.16 3.56
N HIS A 285 1.46 -17.58 2.54
CA HIS A 285 1.62 -16.20 2.15
C HIS A 285 0.29 -15.59 1.70
N PHE A 286 -0.04 -14.41 2.23
CA PHE A 286 -1.32 -13.75 1.98
C PHE A 286 -1.11 -12.36 1.38
N THR A 287 -1.23 -12.25 0.06
CA THR A 287 -1.16 -10.94 -0.60
C THR A 287 -2.38 -10.07 -0.25
N MET A 288 -2.16 -8.77 -0.10
CA MET A 288 -3.22 -7.75 0.00
C MET A 288 -3.66 -7.24 -1.37
N SER A 289 -3.01 -7.69 -2.44
CA SER A 289 -3.37 -7.32 -3.82
C SER A 289 -4.68 -7.98 -4.25
N PRO A 290 -5.52 -7.29 -5.04
CA PRO A 290 -6.70 -7.89 -5.64
C PRO A 290 -6.34 -9.06 -6.58
N PRO A 291 -7.25 -10.03 -6.78
CA PRO A 291 -7.01 -11.18 -7.67
C PRO A 291 -6.64 -10.81 -9.13
N ALA A 292 -7.05 -9.63 -9.59
CA ALA A 292 -6.73 -9.14 -10.93
C ALA A 292 -5.25 -8.77 -11.11
N ASN A 293 -4.47 -8.63 -10.02
CA ASN A 293 -3.01 -8.38 -10.08
C ASN A 293 -2.27 -9.72 -10.28
N ASP A 294 -2.58 -10.41 -11.36
CA ASP A 294 -2.16 -11.79 -11.64
C ASP A 294 -0.93 -11.92 -12.57
N GLY A 295 -0.34 -10.78 -12.96
CA GLY A 295 0.84 -10.78 -13.84
C GLY A 295 0.52 -10.76 -15.33
N ALA A 296 -0.72 -10.53 -15.71
CA ALA A 296 -1.12 -10.52 -17.12
C ALA A 296 -0.28 -9.55 -17.96
N ALA A 297 0.02 -8.35 -17.46
CA ALA A 297 0.85 -7.37 -18.17
C ALA A 297 2.27 -7.87 -18.45
N LEU A 298 2.89 -8.58 -17.49
CA LEU A 298 4.21 -9.17 -17.65
C LEU A 298 4.19 -10.29 -18.71
N HIS A 299 3.15 -11.15 -18.68
CA HIS A 299 2.99 -12.20 -19.68
C HIS A 299 2.81 -11.63 -21.10
N LEU A 300 2.00 -10.58 -21.24
CA LEU A 300 1.81 -9.88 -22.52
C LEU A 300 3.13 -9.30 -23.04
N ALA A 301 3.90 -8.67 -22.17
CA ALA A 301 5.18 -8.06 -22.52
C ALA A 301 6.27 -9.11 -22.81
N ALA A 302 6.30 -10.22 -22.06
CA ALA A 302 7.23 -11.33 -22.31
C ALA A 302 7.04 -11.97 -23.68
N ALA A 303 5.79 -12.03 -24.18
CA ALA A 303 5.49 -12.56 -25.50
C ALA A 303 6.14 -11.77 -26.66
N ILE A 304 6.55 -10.52 -26.42
CA ILE A 304 7.26 -9.64 -27.35
C ILE A 304 8.69 -9.33 -26.89
N ASN A 305 9.29 -10.24 -26.11
CA ASN A 305 10.67 -10.17 -25.64
C ASN A 305 11.00 -8.96 -24.75
N ALA A 306 10.03 -8.38 -24.02
CA ALA A 306 10.30 -7.35 -23.02
C ALA A 306 11.15 -7.92 -21.87
N ARG A 307 12.07 -7.09 -21.35
CA ARG A 307 12.98 -7.47 -20.28
C ARG A 307 12.34 -7.27 -18.93
N GLU A 308 12.26 -8.34 -18.13
CA GLU A 308 11.95 -8.26 -16.70
C GLU A 308 13.16 -7.77 -15.88
N GLY A 309 12.89 -7.12 -14.77
CA GLY A 309 13.89 -6.74 -13.77
C GLY A 309 14.65 -7.94 -13.20
N ALA A 310 15.82 -7.70 -12.62
CA ALA A 310 16.62 -8.75 -12.00
C ALA A 310 15.90 -9.38 -10.80
N ASP A 311 16.26 -10.62 -10.49
CA ASP A 311 15.85 -11.24 -9.23
C ASP A 311 16.58 -10.57 -8.05
N ARG A 312 15.87 -10.34 -6.96
CA ARG A 312 16.35 -9.60 -5.80
C ARG A 312 15.98 -10.33 -4.51
N ALA A 313 16.64 -9.97 -3.42
CA ALA A 313 16.26 -10.45 -2.09
C ALA A 313 14.80 -10.12 -1.74
N SER A 314 14.25 -9.05 -2.31
CA SER A 314 12.87 -8.62 -2.10
C SER A 314 12.19 -8.27 -3.43
N ASN A 315 11.51 -9.25 -4.03
CA ASN A 315 10.71 -9.06 -5.25
C ASN A 315 9.30 -8.50 -4.97
N PHE A 316 8.97 -8.29 -3.69
CA PHE A 316 7.67 -7.81 -3.22
C PHE A 316 7.86 -6.72 -2.18
N PHE A 317 6.82 -5.91 -1.99
CA PHE A 317 6.69 -4.99 -0.88
C PHE A 317 6.01 -5.71 0.29
N TRP A 318 6.84 -6.26 1.18
CA TRP A 318 6.40 -7.15 2.24
C TRP A 318 5.56 -6.44 3.32
N ALA A 319 4.60 -7.16 3.88
CA ALA A 319 3.82 -6.75 5.03
C ALA A 319 3.37 -7.98 5.84
N PRO A 320 3.37 -7.93 7.18
CA PRO A 320 2.79 -9.00 7.98
C PRO A 320 1.26 -8.90 7.91
N VAL A 321 0.60 -10.06 7.78
CA VAL A 321 -0.85 -10.17 7.59
C VAL A 321 -1.43 -11.19 8.57
N SER A 322 -2.53 -10.87 9.23
CA SER A 322 -3.37 -11.84 9.92
C SER A 322 -4.61 -12.15 9.11
N VAL A 323 -5.14 -13.36 9.28
CA VAL A 323 -6.26 -13.88 8.50
C VAL A 323 -7.36 -14.38 9.42
N LEU A 324 -8.55 -13.82 9.27
CA LEU A 324 -9.77 -14.31 9.87
C LEU A 324 -10.53 -15.17 8.86
N THR A 325 -10.62 -16.47 9.12
CA THR A 325 -11.49 -17.37 8.35
C THR A 325 -12.90 -17.36 8.96
N ARG A 326 -13.89 -16.99 8.18
CA ARG A 326 -15.29 -16.94 8.60
C ARG A 326 -15.94 -18.32 8.49
N ALA A 327 -17.10 -18.50 9.11
CA ALA A 327 -17.85 -19.77 9.06
C ALA A 327 -18.28 -20.19 7.64
N ASP A 328 -18.43 -19.25 6.71
CA ASP A 328 -18.74 -19.49 5.30
C ASP A 328 -17.49 -19.83 4.46
N GLY A 329 -16.31 -19.94 5.09
CA GLY A 329 -15.04 -20.19 4.43
C GLY A 329 -14.38 -18.95 3.80
N SER A 330 -15.01 -17.79 3.87
CA SER A 330 -14.42 -16.55 3.39
C SER A 330 -13.28 -16.07 4.32
N GLU A 331 -12.25 -15.45 3.74
CA GLU A 331 -11.13 -14.89 4.47
C GLU A 331 -11.20 -13.37 4.54
N GLU A 332 -10.98 -12.83 5.73
CA GLU A 332 -10.71 -11.41 5.92
C GLU A 332 -9.25 -11.22 6.33
N ARG A 333 -8.50 -10.49 5.51
CA ARG A 333 -7.07 -10.23 5.70
C ARG A 333 -6.87 -8.86 6.29
N PHE A 334 -6.02 -8.76 7.31
CA PHE A 334 -5.66 -7.50 7.95
C PHE A 334 -4.14 -7.29 7.90
N PRO A 335 -3.66 -6.22 7.23
CA PRO A 335 -2.24 -5.90 7.17
C PRO A 335 -1.81 -5.11 8.41
N HIS A 336 -0.78 -5.59 9.12
CA HIS A 336 -0.25 -4.97 10.32
C HIS A 336 0.77 -3.89 9.98
N LEU A 337 0.30 -2.73 9.52
CA LEU A 337 1.16 -1.66 9.01
C LEU A 337 1.58 -0.68 10.11
N VAL A 338 0.62 -0.08 10.84
CA VAL A 338 0.89 1.08 11.71
C VAL A 338 0.14 1.10 13.04
N THR A 339 -0.86 0.24 13.24
CA THR A 339 -1.83 0.42 14.32
C THR A 339 -1.53 -0.33 15.61
N ASP A 340 -0.73 -1.37 15.57
CA ASP A 340 -0.56 -2.32 16.69
C ASP A 340 0.89 -2.63 17.06
N ARG A 341 1.74 -3.08 16.12
CA ARG A 341 3.07 -3.65 16.41
C ARG A 341 3.97 -2.75 17.27
N ALA A 342 3.93 -1.44 17.02
CA ALA A 342 4.76 -0.46 17.73
C ALA A 342 4.18 -0.03 19.09
N LYS A 343 2.97 -0.46 19.44
CA LYS A 343 2.31 0.03 20.67
C LYS A 343 2.94 -0.56 21.93
N PRO A 344 2.94 0.23 23.04
CA PRO A 344 3.41 -0.26 24.34
C PRO A 344 2.65 -1.53 24.77
N GLY A 345 3.38 -2.50 25.32
CA GLY A 345 2.80 -3.77 25.75
C GLY A 345 2.45 -4.73 24.61
N VAL A 346 3.03 -4.53 23.41
CA VAL A 346 2.90 -5.45 22.26
C VAL A 346 4.28 -5.96 21.88
N ILE A 347 4.45 -7.28 21.76
CA ILE A 347 5.67 -7.94 21.28
C ILE A 347 5.35 -9.02 20.25
N ALA A 348 6.32 -9.41 19.45
CA ALA A 348 6.21 -10.52 18.52
C ALA A 348 7.15 -11.65 18.90
N VAL A 349 6.65 -12.90 18.85
CA VAL A 349 7.46 -14.09 19.05
C VAL A 349 7.29 -15.05 17.88
N ASN A 350 8.37 -15.77 17.54
CA ASN A 350 8.38 -16.80 16.52
C ASN A 350 7.88 -18.16 17.07
N GLN A 351 7.94 -19.20 16.24
CA GLN A 351 7.52 -20.57 16.62
C GLN A 351 8.37 -21.19 17.73
N ARG A 352 9.55 -20.61 18.05
CA ARG A 352 10.38 -20.98 19.20
C ARG A 352 10.07 -20.17 20.45
N ALA A 353 8.99 -19.39 20.46
CA ALA A 353 8.57 -18.51 21.56
C ALA A 353 9.59 -17.42 21.92
N VAL A 354 10.49 -17.04 21.02
CA VAL A 354 11.47 -15.96 21.21
C VAL A 354 11.19 -14.78 20.28
N ARG A 355 11.53 -13.57 20.71
CA ARG A 355 11.53 -12.38 19.86
C ARG A 355 12.61 -12.53 18.78
N PHE A 356 12.42 -11.91 17.63
CA PHE A 356 13.31 -12.05 16.49
C PHE A 356 13.52 -10.74 15.70
N VAL A 357 12.82 -9.68 16.07
CA VAL A 357 12.87 -8.39 15.35
C VAL A 357 12.35 -7.25 16.25
N ASN A 358 12.73 -6.02 15.94
CA ASN A 358 12.10 -4.82 16.48
C ASN A 358 10.68 -4.67 15.91
N GLU A 359 9.66 -4.85 16.72
CA GLU A 359 8.26 -4.78 16.32
C GLU A 359 7.85 -3.38 15.83
N SER A 360 8.56 -2.34 16.26
CA SER A 360 8.31 -0.96 15.86
C SER A 360 8.96 -0.58 14.52
N SER A 361 9.79 -1.45 13.95
CA SER A 361 10.33 -1.27 12.59
C SER A 361 9.23 -1.22 11.54
N SER A 362 9.55 -0.72 10.34
CA SER A 362 8.59 -0.70 9.25
C SER A 362 8.01 -2.09 9.00
N TYR A 363 6.78 -2.15 8.52
CA TYR A 363 6.12 -3.41 8.20
C TYR A 363 6.89 -4.23 7.16
N HIS A 364 7.59 -3.56 6.24
CA HIS A 364 8.43 -4.22 5.26
C HIS A 364 9.64 -4.90 5.94
N HIS A 365 10.33 -4.18 6.81
CA HIS A 365 11.46 -4.74 7.58
C HIS A 365 11.03 -5.90 8.48
N PHE A 366 9.90 -5.73 9.20
CA PHE A 366 9.35 -6.78 10.04
C PHE A 366 9.02 -8.05 9.23
N ALA A 367 8.33 -7.89 8.09
CA ALA A 367 7.95 -9.03 7.26
C ALA A 367 9.14 -9.64 6.51
N SER A 368 10.21 -8.87 6.24
CA SER A 368 11.48 -9.41 5.76
C SER A 368 12.13 -10.30 6.83
N ALA A 369 12.20 -9.84 8.09
CA ALA A 369 12.74 -10.63 9.20
C ALA A 369 11.92 -11.92 9.46
N MET A 370 10.63 -11.95 9.13
CA MET A 370 9.84 -13.18 9.16
C MET A 370 10.35 -14.23 8.14
N GLN A 371 11.11 -13.83 7.13
CA GLN A 371 11.59 -14.70 6.06
C GLN A 371 13.05 -15.13 6.27
N ASP A 372 13.75 -14.56 7.25
CA ASP A 372 15.17 -14.87 7.52
C ASP A 372 15.37 -16.28 8.07
N ALA A 373 14.36 -16.86 8.73
CA ALA A 373 14.39 -18.22 9.23
C ALA A 373 13.00 -18.87 9.18
N ALA A 374 12.96 -20.19 9.01
CA ALA A 374 11.71 -20.95 8.88
C ALA A 374 10.80 -20.82 10.11
N GLU A 375 11.39 -20.71 11.30
CA GLU A 375 10.66 -20.54 12.56
C GLU A 375 10.07 -19.16 12.79
N ASN A 376 10.47 -18.15 12.00
CA ASN A 376 9.96 -16.79 12.13
C ASN A 376 8.60 -16.58 11.41
N ALA A 377 8.17 -17.52 10.56
CA ALA A 377 6.88 -17.47 9.88
C ALA A 377 6.17 -18.83 9.91
N PRO A 378 4.90 -18.89 10.38
CA PRO A 378 4.16 -17.78 11.01
C PRO A 378 4.72 -17.38 12.37
N CYS A 379 4.47 -16.14 12.81
CA CYS A 379 4.79 -15.66 14.14
C CYS A 379 3.52 -15.23 14.90
N PHE A 380 3.68 -14.84 16.15
CA PHE A 380 2.56 -14.44 16.99
C PHE A 380 2.80 -13.03 17.55
N LEU A 381 1.82 -12.14 17.39
CA LEU A 381 1.81 -10.83 18.00
C LEU A 381 1.03 -10.93 19.32
N LEU A 382 1.68 -10.63 20.44
CA LEU A 382 1.16 -10.79 21.79
C LEU A 382 0.93 -9.43 22.45
N CYS A 383 -0.10 -9.34 23.28
CA CYS A 383 -0.29 -8.21 24.18
C CYS A 383 -0.99 -8.63 25.49
N ASP A 384 -0.98 -7.73 26.47
CA ASP A 384 -1.73 -7.88 27.71
C ASP A 384 -3.09 -7.16 27.68
N ALA A 385 -3.87 -7.29 28.75
CA ALA A 385 -5.19 -6.68 28.87
C ALA A 385 -5.17 -5.14 28.77
N GLN A 386 -4.11 -4.48 29.23
CA GLN A 386 -4.01 -3.03 29.16
C GLN A 386 -3.78 -2.55 27.74
N ALA A 387 -2.84 -3.19 27.02
CA ALA A 387 -2.58 -2.90 25.62
C ALA A 387 -3.81 -3.21 24.75
N MET A 388 -4.45 -4.37 24.94
CA MET A 388 -5.70 -4.73 24.26
C MET A 388 -6.80 -3.69 24.46
N LYS A 389 -7.00 -3.27 25.71
CA LYS A 389 -8.01 -2.26 26.07
C LYS A 389 -7.76 -0.92 25.38
N ARG A 390 -6.50 -0.51 25.24
CA ARG A 390 -6.12 0.82 24.75
C ARG A 390 -5.95 0.87 23.24
N TYR A 391 -5.35 -0.17 22.64
CA TYR A 391 -4.94 -0.14 21.24
C TYR A 391 -5.65 -1.18 20.38
N GLY A 392 -6.16 -2.28 20.98
CA GLY A 392 -6.62 -3.44 20.22
C GLY A 392 -5.45 -4.26 19.66
N LEU A 393 -5.76 -5.24 18.79
CA LEU A 393 -4.78 -6.11 18.16
C LEU A 393 -5.33 -6.64 16.82
N GLY A 394 -4.83 -6.17 15.71
CA GLY A 394 -5.35 -6.52 14.38
C GLY A 394 -6.83 -6.16 14.20
N LEU A 395 -7.67 -7.13 13.87
CA LEU A 395 -9.13 -6.95 13.78
C LEU A 395 -9.80 -6.76 15.14
N ALA A 396 -9.14 -7.17 16.24
CA ALA A 396 -9.65 -6.97 17.58
C ALA A 396 -9.54 -5.48 17.97
N ARG A 397 -10.68 -4.84 18.18
CA ARG A 397 -10.76 -3.39 18.41
C ARG A 397 -10.59 -3.07 19.90
N PRO A 398 -10.08 -1.86 20.24
CA PRO A 398 -9.94 -1.43 21.63
C PRO A 398 -11.31 -1.30 22.31
N ALA A 399 -11.29 -1.27 23.67
CA ALA A 399 -12.50 -1.06 24.44
C ALA A 399 -13.25 0.23 24.02
N PRO A 400 -14.58 0.23 24.05
CA PRO A 400 -15.48 -0.75 24.69
C PRO A 400 -15.97 -1.89 23.78
N VAL A 401 -15.30 -2.16 22.65
CA VAL A 401 -15.76 -3.19 21.69
C VAL A 401 -15.55 -4.58 22.28
N ASN A 402 -16.58 -5.43 22.16
CA ASN A 402 -16.48 -6.85 22.50
C ASN A 402 -15.84 -7.63 21.33
N ASN A 403 -14.79 -8.39 21.64
CA ASN A 403 -14.03 -9.19 20.67
C ASN A 403 -14.28 -10.70 20.81
N ASP A 404 -15.30 -11.16 21.56
CA ASP A 404 -15.57 -12.59 21.83
C ASP A 404 -15.83 -13.36 20.54
N ALA A 405 -16.44 -12.74 19.54
CA ALA A 405 -16.65 -13.35 18.23
C ALA A 405 -15.33 -13.70 17.51
N LEU A 406 -14.28 -12.88 17.69
CA LEU A 406 -12.95 -13.15 17.14
C LEU A 406 -12.23 -14.26 17.91
N VAL A 407 -12.49 -14.38 19.22
CA VAL A 407 -12.01 -15.51 20.04
C VAL A 407 -12.70 -16.81 19.59
N ALA A 408 -14.01 -16.79 19.46
CA ALA A 408 -14.80 -17.95 19.00
C ALA A 408 -14.40 -18.41 17.58
N ALA A 409 -14.00 -17.48 16.72
CA ALA A 409 -13.52 -17.78 15.37
C ALA A 409 -12.05 -18.24 15.31
N GLY A 410 -11.35 -18.32 16.46
CA GLY A 410 -9.94 -18.72 16.50
C GLY A 410 -8.94 -17.71 15.95
N TYR A 411 -9.39 -16.48 15.65
CA TYR A 411 -8.51 -15.39 15.21
C TYR A 411 -7.73 -14.76 16.36
N LEU A 412 -8.43 -14.51 17.50
CA LEU A 412 -7.86 -13.94 18.71
C LEU A 412 -7.74 -15.03 19.78
N HIS A 413 -6.53 -15.36 20.18
CA HIS A 413 -6.26 -16.22 21.33
C HIS A 413 -6.33 -15.39 22.62
N LYS A 414 -6.89 -15.96 23.67
CA LYS A 414 -7.07 -15.29 24.98
C LYS A 414 -6.84 -16.29 26.10
N ALA A 415 -6.00 -15.95 27.08
CA ALA A 415 -5.74 -16.80 28.25
C ALA A 415 -5.37 -15.96 29.48
N ASP A 416 -5.66 -16.49 30.68
CA ASP A 416 -5.37 -15.81 31.93
C ASP A 416 -3.90 -15.92 32.38
N THR A 417 -3.13 -16.80 31.74
CA THR A 417 -1.69 -16.96 31.99
C THR A 417 -0.92 -17.10 30.68
N LEU A 418 0.36 -16.72 30.67
CA LEU A 418 1.25 -16.92 29.53
C LEU A 418 1.42 -18.41 29.19
N ALA A 419 1.44 -19.29 30.20
CA ALA A 419 1.54 -20.73 29.99
C ALA A 419 0.32 -21.28 29.25
N ALA A 420 -0.89 -20.88 29.66
CA ALA A 420 -2.12 -21.27 28.95
C ALA A 420 -2.18 -20.67 27.54
N LEU A 421 -1.70 -19.45 27.34
CA LEU A 421 -1.60 -18.85 26.00
C LEU A 421 -0.61 -19.63 25.12
N ALA A 422 0.58 -19.97 25.65
CA ALA A 422 1.58 -20.79 24.95
C ALA A 422 0.99 -22.13 24.49
N GLN A 423 0.24 -22.81 25.37
CA GLN A 423 -0.43 -24.06 25.04
C GLN A 423 -1.42 -23.90 23.87
N GLN A 424 -2.23 -22.83 23.86
CA GLN A 424 -3.16 -22.55 22.74
C GLN A 424 -2.44 -22.32 21.41
N LEU A 425 -1.22 -21.73 21.47
CA LEU A 425 -0.41 -21.38 20.31
C LEU A 425 0.53 -22.53 19.85
N GLY A 426 0.62 -23.62 20.62
CA GLY A 426 1.58 -24.71 20.38
C GLY A 426 3.03 -24.30 20.63
N LEU A 427 3.25 -23.34 21.53
CA LEU A 427 4.58 -22.84 21.93
C LEU A 427 5.06 -23.45 23.23
N ASP A 428 6.39 -23.46 23.44
CA ASP A 428 6.98 -23.83 24.72
C ASP A 428 6.67 -22.77 25.79
N ALA A 429 5.97 -23.19 26.87
CA ALA A 429 5.48 -22.29 27.89
C ALA A 429 6.60 -21.67 28.74
N GLN A 430 7.67 -22.42 28.99
CA GLN A 430 8.81 -21.93 29.74
C GLN A 430 9.55 -20.86 28.93
N THR A 431 9.89 -21.16 27.69
CA THR A 431 10.58 -20.21 26.79
C THR A 431 9.76 -18.93 26.60
N LEU A 432 8.43 -19.02 26.42
CA LEU A 432 7.57 -17.84 26.31
C LEU A 432 7.64 -16.99 27.57
N SER A 433 7.53 -17.62 28.75
CA SER A 433 7.59 -16.93 30.03
C SER A 433 8.93 -16.23 30.27
N GLU A 434 10.03 -16.88 29.92
CA GLU A 434 11.39 -16.32 30.00
C GLU A 434 11.58 -15.14 29.04
N THR A 435 11.07 -15.27 27.80
CA THR A 435 11.10 -14.19 26.79
C THR A 435 10.33 -12.97 27.25
N VAL A 436 9.09 -13.14 27.75
CA VAL A 436 8.30 -12.04 28.29
C VAL A 436 8.95 -11.44 29.53
N ALA A 437 9.49 -12.25 30.45
CA ALA A 437 10.17 -11.76 31.65
C ALA A 437 11.43 -10.94 31.30
N ARG A 438 12.19 -11.35 30.30
CA ARG A 438 13.36 -10.60 29.80
C ARG A 438 12.94 -9.25 29.21
N TYR A 439 11.95 -9.24 28.32
CA TYR A 439 11.38 -8.01 27.76
C TYR A 439 10.83 -7.09 28.86
N ASN A 440 10.07 -7.62 29.81
CA ASN A 440 9.43 -6.83 30.87
C ASN A 440 10.45 -6.10 31.76
N ARG A 441 11.62 -6.70 32.05
CA ARG A 441 12.70 -6.03 32.82
C ARG A 441 13.20 -4.76 32.12
N ASP A 442 13.37 -4.83 30.79
CA ASP A 442 13.84 -3.71 30.01
C ASP A 442 12.71 -2.68 29.80
N ALA A 443 11.52 -3.14 29.43
CA ALA A 443 10.35 -2.29 29.19
C ALA A 443 9.90 -1.49 30.42
N ALA A 444 10.09 -2.01 31.63
CA ALA A 444 9.85 -1.27 32.87
C ALA A 444 10.78 -0.05 33.04
N GLN A 445 11.90 -0.03 32.37
CA GLN A 445 12.86 1.09 32.32
C GLN A 445 12.67 1.96 31.06
N GLY A 446 11.68 1.64 30.21
CA GLY A 446 11.43 2.35 28.95
C GLY A 446 12.46 2.05 27.86
N VAL A 447 13.16 0.92 27.92
CA VAL A 447 14.17 0.54 26.94
C VAL A 447 13.90 -0.88 26.41
N ASP A 448 14.47 -1.20 25.27
CA ASP A 448 14.56 -2.56 24.73
C ASP A 448 16.01 -2.80 24.28
N ARG A 449 16.77 -3.58 25.08
CA ARG A 449 18.20 -3.85 24.81
C ARG A 449 18.41 -4.92 23.77
N GLU A 450 17.37 -5.71 23.48
CA GLU A 450 17.48 -6.85 22.56
C GLU A 450 17.34 -6.42 21.09
N PHE A 451 16.37 -5.55 20.80
CA PHE A 451 16.05 -5.13 19.43
C PHE A 451 15.91 -3.60 19.26
N ALA A 452 16.22 -2.81 20.28
CA ALA A 452 16.13 -1.35 20.26
C ALA A 452 14.74 -0.80 19.86
N LYS A 453 13.66 -1.48 20.27
CA LYS A 453 12.29 -1.00 20.06
C LYS A 453 12.11 0.36 20.74
N GLY A 454 11.56 1.36 20.03
CA GLY A 454 11.46 2.74 20.51
C GLY A 454 12.73 3.58 20.31
N GLY A 455 13.83 2.99 19.80
CA GLY A 455 15.16 3.61 19.74
C GLY A 455 15.28 4.80 18.78
N ASN A 456 14.44 4.93 17.77
CA ASN A 456 14.55 5.99 16.77
C ASN A 456 13.23 6.77 16.55
N SER A 457 13.29 7.80 15.71
CA SER A 457 12.15 8.70 15.46
C SER A 457 10.96 7.98 14.80
N TYR A 458 11.22 7.06 13.86
CA TYR A 458 10.17 6.28 13.23
C TYR A 458 9.44 5.39 14.25
N ASN A 459 10.17 4.66 15.08
CA ASN A 459 9.60 3.80 16.12
C ASN A 459 8.68 4.61 17.05
N ARG A 460 9.17 5.74 17.57
CA ARG A 460 8.40 6.61 18.46
C ARG A 460 7.16 7.21 17.79
N ALA A 461 7.25 7.59 16.52
CA ALA A 461 6.12 8.09 15.77
C ALA A 461 5.01 7.03 15.55
N MET A 462 5.37 5.75 15.47
CA MET A 462 4.43 4.63 15.36
C MET A 462 3.89 4.17 16.71
N GLY A 463 4.57 4.47 17.81
CA GLY A 463 4.18 4.17 19.19
C GLY A 463 2.99 4.99 19.67
N ASP A 464 2.95 5.23 20.96
CA ASP A 464 1.99 6.13 21.64
C ASP A 464 2.76 7.27 22.34
N PRO A 465 2.81 8.48 21.75
CA PRO A 465 3.54 9.60 22.34
C PRO A 465 3.06 10.01 23.75
N GLY A 466 1.83 9.63 24.12
CA GLY A 466 1.28 9.88 25.45
C GLY A 466 1.64 8.82 26.51
N HIS A 467 2.35 7.75 26.12
CA HIS A 467 2.79 6.71 27.04
C HIS A 467 4.17 7.04 27.63
N GLN A 468 4.35 6.77 28.93
CA GLN A 468 5.61 6.98 29.67
C GLN A 468 6.03 5.66 30.33
N PRO A 469 7.33 5.38 30.45
CA PRO A 469 8.48 6.24 30.10
C PRO A 469 8.88 6.24 28.62
N ASP A 470 8.34 5.33 27.79
CA ASP A 470 8.67 5.22 26.37
C ASP A 470 7.42 5.02 25.51
N ALA A 471 7.41 5.58 24.31
CA ALA A 471 6.27 5.52 23.39
C ALA A 471 5.96 4.11 22.85
N CYS A 472 6.90 3.17 22.91
CA CYS A 472 6.78 1.84 22.31
C CYS A 472 6.87 0.69 23.32
N ASN A 473 7.44 0.95 24.51
CA ASN A 473 7.76 -0.08 25.47
C ASN A 473 6.89 0.02 26.74
N ALA A 474 6.22 -1.08 27.06
CA ALA A 474 5.55 -1.30 28.35
C ALA A 474 5.59 -2.79 28.68
N PRO A 475 5.74 -3.19 29.95
CA PRO A 475 5.75 -4.59 30.32
C PRO A 475 4.36 -5.22 30.16
N LEU A 476 4.31 -6.50 29.79
CA LEU A 476 3.10 -7.32 29.71
C LEU A 476 2.85 -7.94 31.10
N LEU A 477 1.96 -7.36 31.90
CA LEU A 477 1.73 -7.76 33.29
C LEU A 477 0.28 -8.11 33.61
N SER A 478 -0.66 -7.64 32.82
CA SER A 478 -2.10 -7.67 33.16
C SER A 478 -2.83 -8.77 32.39
N ALA A 479 -3.30 -9.79 33.10
CA ALA A 479 -4.19 -10.78 32.51
C ALA A 479 -5.56 -10.16 32.12
N PRO A 480 -6.28 -10.73 31.14
CA PRO A 480 -5.84 -11.82 30.27
C PRO A 480 -4.81 -11.37 29.23
N PHE A 481 -3.98 -12.33 28.79
CA PHE A 481 -3.05 -12.14 27.69
C PHE A 481 -3.72 -12.54 26.38
N TYR A 482 -3.32 -11.88 25.29
CA TYR A 482 -3.88 -12.08 23.98
C TYR A 482 -2.80 -12.33 22.94
N ALA A 483 -3.14 -13.07 21.89
CA ALA A 483 -2.28 -13.26 20.74
C ALA A 483 -3.09 -13.37 19.44
N ILE A 484 -2.47 -12.95 18.34
CA ILE A 484 -2.92 -13.23 16.98
C ILE A 484 -1.77 -13.83 16.17
N LYS A 485 -2.10 -14.67 15.21
CA LYS A 485 -1.14 -15.29 14.30
C LYS A 485 -0.88 -14.38 13.11
N LEU A 486 0.39 -14.14 12.80
CA LEU A 486 0.83 -13.35 11.66
C LEU A 486 1.50 -14.26 10.63
N TYR A 487 1.15 -14.03 9.38
CA TYR A 487 1.73 -14.66 8.21
C TYR A 487 2.53 -13.65 7.40
N THR A 488 3.44 -14.13 6.56
CA THR A 488 4.04 -13.30 5.54
C THR A 488 2.99 -12.89 4.52
N GLY A 489 3.08 -11.67 4.04
CA GLY A 489 2.23 -11.14 3.01
C GLY A 489 2.91 -10.00 2.26
N ASP A 490 2.20 -9.41 1.31
CA ASP A 490 2.69 -8.30 0.51
C ASP A 490 1.59 -7.27 0.19
N LEU A 491 2.03 -6.08 -0.19
CA LEU A 491 1.19 -4.99 -0.70
C LEU A 491 1.28 -4.88 -2.23
N GLY A 492 2.03 -5.77 -2.88
CA GLY A 492 2.30 -5.80 -4.31
C GLY A 492 3.73 -6.16 -4.64
N THR A 493 4.06 -6.25 -5.93
CA THR A 493 5.39 -6.59 -6.42
C THR A 493 6.27 -5.37 -6.58
N SER A 494 7.58 -5.53 -6.29
CA SER A 494 8.63 -4.55 -6.60
C SER A 494 9.33 -4.87 -7.92
N ARG A 495 9.32 -6.15 -8.32
CA ARG A 495 9.83 -6.60 -9.61
C ARG A 495 8.80 -6.37 -10.70
N GLY A 496 9.23 -5.91 -11.85
CA GLY A 496 8.40 -5.62 -13.01
C GLY A 496 9.23 -5.54 -14.30
N LEU A 497 8.75 -4.82 -15.30
CA LEU A 497 9.42 -4.61 -16.58
C LEU A 497 10.49 -3.52 -16.48
N VAL A 498 11.65 -3.75 -17.06
CA VAL A 498 12.72 -2.75 -17.13
C VAL A 498 12.30 -1.62 -18.07
N THR A 499 12.43 -0.39 -17.59
CA THR A 499 12.07 0.81 -18.34
C THR A 499 13.19 1.84 -18.34
N THR A 500 13.07 2.83 -19.22
CA THR A 500 13.81 4.09 -19.19
C THR A 500 13.21 5.07 -18.17
N ALA A 501 13.83 6.22 -18.03
CA ALA A 501 13.32 7.36 -17.24
C ALA A 501 11.95 7.88 -17.72
N ASP A 502 11.61 7.71 -18.99
CA ASP A 502 10.32 8.06 -19.57
C ASP A 502 9.29 6.90 -19.51
N ALA A 503 9.59 5.87 -18.71
CA ALA A 503 8.79 4.67 -18.53
C ALA A 503 8.61 3.82 -19.81
N GLN A 504 9.43 4.00 -20.85
CA GLN A 504 9.42 3.13 -22.03
C GLN A 504 10.02 1.77 -21.70
N VAL A 505 9.37 0.69 -22.12
CA VAL A 505 9.84 -0.68 -21.92
C VAL A 505 11.01 -0.99 -22.85
N VAL A 506 12.00 -1.74 -22.34
CA VAL A 506 13.12 -2.26 -23.13
C VAL A 506 13.00 -3.78 -23.33
N ASN A 507 13.53 -4.27 -24.43
CA ASN A 507 13.59 -5.71 -24.70
C ASN A 507 14.79 -6.38 -24.00
N THR A 508 14.90 -7.70 -24.14
CA THR A 508 15.99 -8.50 -23.54
C THR A 508 17.38 -8.11 -24.03
N GLU A 509 17.51 -7.48 -25.19
CA GLU A 509 18.75 -6.97 -25.75
C GLU A 509 19.09 -5.54 -25.27
N GLY A 510 18.16 -4.89 -24.56
CA GLY A 510 18.32 -3.53 -24.05
C GLY A 510 17.85 -2.43 -25.00
N HIS A 511 17.24 -2.78 -26.12
CA HIS A 511 16.65 -1.81 -27.04
C HIS A 511 15.24 -1.42 -26.60
N LEU A 512 14.82 -0.20 -26.94
CA LEU A 512 13.44 0.26 -26.71
C LEU A 512 12.44 -0.59 -27.50
N ILE A 513 11.27 -0.83 -26.88
CA ILE A 513 10.08 -1.31 -27.59
C ILE A 513 9.19 -0.08 -27.86
N PRO A 514 9.22 0.49 -29.07
CA PRO A 514 8.45 1.67 -29.41
C PRO A 514 6.96 1.45 -29.16
N GLY A 515 6.28 2.47 -28.61
CA GLY A 515 4.86 2.39 -28.33
C GLY A 515 4.47 1.57 -27.09
N LEU A 516 5.44 1.03 -26.32
CA LEU A 516 5.16 0.30 -25.07
C LEU A 516 5.75 0.99 -23.84
N TYR A 517 4.90 1.20 -22.82
CA TYR A 517 5.26 1.82 -21.55
C TYR A 517 4.81 0.93 -20.40
N ALA A 518 5.50 0.99 -19.27
CA ALA A 518 5.09 0.32 -18.03
C ALA A 518 5.23 1.27 -16.83
N VAL A 519 4.20 1.32 -15.98
CA VAL A 519 4.14 2.21 -14.81
C VAL A 519 3.54 1.48 -13.60
N GLY A 520 3.74 2.04 -12.41
CA GLY A 520 3.30 1.39 -11.16
C GLY A 520 4.06 0.08 -10.93
N ASN A 521 3.36 -0.96 -10.45
CA ASN A 521 4.02 -2.24 -10.13
C ASN A 521 4.27 -3.13 -11.37
N ASP A 522 3.84 -2.74 -12.56
CA ASP A 522 4.26 -3.39 -13.80
C ASP A 522 5.66 -2.92 -14.24
N MET A 523 6.09 -1.75 -13.82
CA MET A 523 7.45 -1.25 -13.94
C MET A 523 8.35 -1.84 -12.86
N ASP A 524 9.56 -2.25 -13.21
CA ASP A 524 10.58 -2.65 -12.24
C ASP A 524 10.91 -1.47 -11.32
N SER A 525 10.66 -1.65 -10.02
CA SER A 525 10.66 -0.53 -9.08
C SER A 525 12.05 0.09 -8.90
N LEU A 526 12.12 1.41 -9.00
CA LEU A 526 13.33 2.16 -8.64
C LEU A 526 13.77 1.93 -7.18
N MET A 527 12.85 1.48 -6.31
CA MET A 527 13.14 1.15 -4.91
C MET A 527 13.88 -0.18 -4.76
N ALA A 528 14.04 -0.94 -5.83
CA ALA A 528 14.79 -2.21 -5.90
C ALA A 528 14.42 -3.22 -4.80
N GLY A 529 13.16 -3.25 -4.38
CA GLY A 529 12.67 -4.13 -3.31
C GLY A 529 12.83 -3.56 -1.91
N THR A 530 13.39 -2.36 -1.73
CA THR A 530 13.41 -1.67 -0.43
C THR A 530 12.14 -0.85 -0.20
N TYR A 531 11.93 -0.40 1.03
CA TYR A 531 10.73 0.38 1.38
C TYR A 531 11.12 1.64 2.19
N PRO A 532 11.59 2.71 1.52
CA PRO A 532 12.13 3.90 2.18
C PRO A 532 11.14 4.72 3.02
N GLY A 533 9.85 4.69 2.68
CA GLY A 533 8.87 5.53 3.38
C GLY A 533 7.43 5.26 2.96
N PRO A 534 6.42 5.86 3.64
CA PRO A 534 5.02 5.59 3.37
C PRO A 534 4.55 6.21 2.05
N GLY A 535 4.21 5.38 1.07
CA GLY A 535 3.73 5.84 -0.24
C GLY A 535 4.72 5.70 -1.38
N ILE A 536 5.80 4.94 -1.20
CA ILE A 536 6.84 4.69 -2.21
C ILE A 536 6.37 3.89 -3.43
N THR A 537 5.16 3.37 -3.41
CA THR A 537 4.53 2.75 -4.58
C THR A 537 3.68 3.76 -5.35
N LEU A 538 2.94 4.60 -4.64
CA LEU A 538 2.06 5.61 -5.25
C LEU A 538 2.84 6.83 -5.76
N GLY A 539 3.86 7.30 -5.03
CA GLY A 539 4.70 8.41 -5.47
C GLY A 539 5.34 8.15 -6.85
N PRO A 540 6.14 7.10 -7.00
CA PRO A 540 6.66 6.70 -8.31
C PRO A 540 5.57 6.40 -9.33
N GLY A 541 4.48 5.74 -8.93
CA GLY A 541 3.35 5.46 -9.83
C GLY A 541 2.75 6.71 -10.46
N LEU A 542 2.54 7.77 -9.66
CA LEU A 542 2.07 9.07 -10.18
C LEU A 542 3.13 9.73 -11.07
N THR A 543 4.39 9.73 -10.65
CA THR A 543 5.48 10.38 -11.37
C THR A 543 5.72 9.74 -12.73
N PHE A 544 5.92 8.42 -12.77
CA PHE A 544 6.18 7.72 -14.04
C PHE A 544 4.93 7.63 -14.93
N GLY A 545 3.71 7.61 -14.36
CA GLY A 545 2.49 7.77 -15.13
C GLY A 545 2.41 9.12 -15.83
N TYR A 546 2.80 10.21 -15.14
CA TYR A 546 2.91 11.54 -15.72
C TYR A 546 3.98 11.59 -16.82
N LEU A 547 5.20 11.07 -16.56
CA LEU A 547 6.29 11.07 -17.53
C LEU A 547 5.95 10.28 -18.80
N ALA A 548 5.39 9.07 -18.65
CA ALA A 548 4.93 8.26 -19.80
C ALA A 548 3.94 9.03 -20.70
N ALA A 549 2.96 9.70 -20.08
CA ALA A 549 1.97 10.47 -20.85
C ALA A 549 2.57 11.73 -21.47
N CYS A 550 3.53 12.39 -20.82
CA CYS A 550 4.28 13.51 -21.40
C CYS A 550 5.06 13.07 -22.62
N HIS A 551 5.77 11.94 -22.52
CA HIS A 551 6.52 11.38 -23.63
C HIS A 551 5.61 10.98 -24.79
N LEU A 552 4.49 10.28 -24.52
CA LEU A 552 3.47 9.93 -25.52
C LEU A 552 2.87 11.15 -26.24
N ALA A 553 2.74 12.27 -25.54
CA ALA A 553 2.19 13.50 -26.15
C ALA A 553 3.18 14.16 -27.11
N GLN A 554 4.47 13.98 -26.92
CA GLN A 554 5.52 14.59 -27.75
C GLN A 554 5.92 13.72 -28.96
N HIS A 555 5.77 12.40 -28.85
CA HIS A 555 6.24 11.44 -29.85
C HIS A 555 5.07 10.64 -30.42
N SER A 556 5.01 10.51 -31.77
CA SER A 556 4.11 9.58 -32.44
C SER A 556 4.91 8.34 -32.87
N THR A 557 4.30 7.17 -32.78
CA THR A 557 4.85 5.90 -33.29
C THR A 557 4.68 5.83 -34.84
N HIS A 558 5.30 6.74 -35.59
CA HIS A 558 5.35 6.62 -37.05
C HIS A 558 6.65 6.04 -37.50
#